data_e7e2279b81ea0e26e4fa97626459e405
#
_entry.id   e7e2279b81ea0e26e4fa97626459e405
#
_cell.length_a   1.000
_cell.length_b   1.000
_cell.length_c   1.000
_cell.angle_alpha   90.00
_cell.angle_beta   90.00
_cell.angle_gamma   90.00
#
_symmetry.space_group_name_H-M   'P 1'
#
loop_
_entity.id
_entity.type
_entity.pdbx_description
1 polymer ?
#
loop_
_entity_poly.entity_id
_entity_poly.type
_entity_poly.pdbx_seq_one_letter_code
_entity_poly.pdbx_strand_id
1 'polypeptide(L)'
;MAILNFSDALKNVGLDPKDVKLIRHALSDERLRECYKAGMAHEYTQHQKDGFSKGYSYWITFISDGGTYARLHSCYRVNGSVPDTPDVCPAGLPDCEAMEYRGEMAFFDLQYVDLLKEYEGKLVIDWGGSARMWHQKATTEKPIVAIESKNQKPFVGFENLILSFDELKEVVENDTDYELWQAAMAAVNAVYLIVDTKTGNRYVGSTYGYDGLLGRWSVYVATGGHGNNKGMISHLKSANHSCHDLQFTVLQVLSKALPDNQIIDAETLWKKKLLTYEPFGMNQN
;
A
#
# COMPACT_ATOMS: atom_id res chain seq x y z
N MET A 1 33.80 -8.19 -4.29
CA MET A 1 33.08 -7.88 -3.05
C MET A 1 31.99 -8.93 -2.91
N ALA A 2 31.94 -9.70 -1.81
CA ALA A 2 30.87 -10.69 -1.62
C ALA A 2 29.54 -9.94 -1.40
N ILE A 3 28.52 -10.31 -2.17
CA ILE A 3 27.17 -9.77 -1.97
C ILE A 3 26.61 -10.41 -0.70
N LEU A 4 26.14 -9.61 0.25
CA LEU A 4 25.53 -10.10 1.47
C LEU A 4 24.15 -10.67 1.12
N ASN A 5 23.89 -11.93 1.44
CA ASN A 5 22.61 -12.59 1.21
C ASN A 5 21.77 -12.62 2.49
N PHE A 6 20.47 -12.64 2.34
CA PHE A 6 19.55 -12.72 3.49
C PHE A 6 19.75 -14.01 4.32
N SER A 7 20.18 -15.10 3.68
CA SER A 7 20.57 -16.33 4.37
C SER A 7 21.69 -16.12 5.39
N ASP A 8 22.60 -15.15 5.16
CA ASP A 8 23.66 -14.83 6.10
C ASP A 8 23.13 -14.04 7.30
N ALA A 9 22.19 -13.12 7.05
CA ALA A 9 21.48 -12.44 8.14
C ALA A 9 20.70 -13.42 9.03
N LEU A 10 20.07 -14.46 8.44
CA LEU A 10 19.38 -15.50 9.22
C LEU A 10 20.34 -16.27 10.13
N LYS A 11 21.48 -16.69 9.62
CA LYS A 11 22.51 -17.38 10.41
C LYS A 11 23.01 -16.52 11.57
N ASN A 12 23.19 -15.23 11.34
CA ASN A 12 23.66 -14.29 12.37
C ASN A 12 22.67 -14.17 13.56
N VAL A 13 21.36 -14.36 13.31
CA VAL A 13 20.34 -14.38 14.36
C VAL A 13 20.00 -15.81 14.84
N GLY A 14 20.79 -16.81 14.44
CA GLY A 14 20.63 -18.19 14.92
C GLY A 14 19.57 -19.02 14.19
N LEU A 15 19.09 -18.56 13.02
CA LEU A 15 18.14 -19.32 12.19
C LEU A 15 18.84 -20.09 11.08
N ASP A 16 18.57 -21.41 10.97
CA ASP A 16 18.97 -22.17 9.78
C ASP A 16 18.05 -21.81 8.59
N PRO A 17 18.60 -21.33 7.47
CA PRO A 17 17.79 -21.03 6.27
C PRO A 17 16.97 -22.22 5.76
N LYS A 18 17.30 -23.46 6.12
CA LYS A 18 16.53 -24.66 5.76
C LYS A 18 15.19 -24.72 6.47
N ASP A 19 15.08 -24.13 7.67
CA ASP A 19 13.88 -24.13 8.49
C ASP A 19 12.97 -22.91 8.20
N VAL A 20 13.38 -22.06 7.25
CA VAL A 20 12.72 -20.77 6.98
C VAL A 20 12.08 -20.73 5.60
N LYS A 21 10.82 -20.33 5.57
CA LYS A 21 10.08 -19.97 4.38
C LYS A 21 9.98 -18.45 4.24
N LEU A 22 10.29 -17.95 3.06
CA LEU A 22 10.12 -16.55 2.72
C LEU A 22 8.79 -16.34 2.01
N ILE A 23 8.05 -15.31 2.37
CA ILE A 23 6.74 -14.96 1.82
C ILE A 23 6.78 -13.49 1.41
N ARG A 24 6.49 -13.20 0.13
CA ARG A 24 6.42 -11.84 -0.41
C ARG A 24 4.96 -11.46 -0.67
N HIS A 25 4.47 -10.53 0.08
CA HIS A 25 3.16 -9.95 -0.06
C HIS A 25 3.20 -8.78 -1.07
N ALA A 26 2.27 -8.77 -2.02
CA ALA A 26 2.18 -7.71 -3.03
C ALA A 26 1.00 -6.78 -2.73
N LEU A 27 1.27 -5.50 -2.50
CA LEU A 27 0.23 -4.49 -2.23
C LEU A 27 -0.69 -4.21 -3.43
N SER A 28 -0.42 -4.81 -4.59
CA SER A 28 -1.36 -4.89 -5.72
C SER A 28 -2.50 -5.89 -5.49
N ASP A 29 -2.35 -6.84 -4.55
CA ASP A 29 -3.46 -7.67 -4.08
C ASP A 29 -4.34 -6.82 -3.14
N GLU A 30 -5.60 -6.64 -3.50
CA GLU A 30 -6.54 -5.79 -2.78
C GLU A 30 -6.78 -6.27 -1.35
N ARG A 31 -6.93 -7.56 -1.15
CA ARG A 31 -7.18 -8.18 0.18
C ARG A 31 -6.02 -7.91 1.12
N LEU A 32 -4.80 -8.14 0.64
CA LEU A 32 -3.60 -7.82 1.41
C LEU A 32 -3.54 -6.32 1.72
N ARG A 33 -3.80 -5.47 0.72
CA ARG A 33 -3.69 -4.02 0.88
C ARG A 33 -4.65 -3.52 1.95
N GLU A 34 -5.90 -3.99 1.96
CA GLU A 34 -6.88 -3.59 2.98
C GLU A 34 -6.51 -4.16 4.36
N CYS A 35 -6.05 -5.41 4.45
CA CYS A 35 -5.53 -5.96 5.70
C CYS A 35 -4.28 -5.20 6.19
N TYR A 36 -3.38 -4.84 5.28
CA TYR A 36 -2.17 -4.09 5.63
C TYR A 36 -2.50 -2.69 6.17
N LYS A 37 -3.44 -1.97 5.55
CA LYS A 37 -3.95 -0.68 6.03
C LYS A 37 -4.60 -0.79 7.41
N ALA A 38 -5.36 -1.86 7.64
CA ALA A 38 -5.99 -2.13 8.92
C ALA A 38 -5.00 -2.62 10.01
N GLY A 39 -3.70 -2.76 9.71
CA GLY A 39 -2.70 -3.33 10.63
C GLY A 39 -2.84 -4.85 10.82
N MET A 40 -3.57 -5.53 9.94
CA MET A 40 -3.91 -6.96 10.01
C MET A 40 -3.15 -7.82 8.98
N ALA A 41 -1.94 -7.43 8.61
CA ALA A 41 -1.09 -8.20 7.71
C ALA A 41 -0.68 -9.56 8.30
N HIS A 42 -0.63 -9.66 9.63
CA HIS A 42 -0.42 -10.90 10.37
C HIS A 42 -1.55 -11.88 10.11
N GLU A 43 -2.79 -11.47 10.35
CA GLU A 43 -4.02 -12.25 10.18
C GLU A 43 -4.19 -12.70 8.72
N TYR A 44 -3.91 -11.81 7.76
CA TYR A 44 -3.85 -12.16 6.35
C TYR A 44 -2.83 -13.27 6.09
N THR A 45 -1.65 -13.22 6.72
CA THR A 45 -0.60 -14.22 6.53
C THR A 45 -0.97 -15.57 7.12
N GLN A 46 -1.76 -15.62 8.19
CA GLN A 46 -2.22 -16.84 8.85
C GLN A 46 -3.16 -17.68 7.97
N HIS A 47 -3.94 -17.03 7.07
CA HIS A 47 -4.93 -17.71 6.23
C HIS A 47 -4.30 -18.24 4.93
N GLN A 48 -4.00 -19.53 4.87
CA GLN A 48 -3.29 -20.17 3.76
C GLN A 48 -3.90 -21.54 3.41
N LYS A 49 -3.51 -22.07 2.25
CA LYS A 49 -3.87 -23.44 1.88
C LYS A 49 -3.31 -24.45 2.87
N ASP A 50 -4.06 -25.52 3.11
CA ASP A 50 -3.56 -26.64 3.89
C ASP A 50 -2.21 -27.15 3.33
N GLY A 51 -1.30 -27.55 4.24
CA GLY A 51 0.06 -27.96 3.89
C GLY A 51 0.97 -26.83 3.38
N PHE A 52 0.55 -25.54 3.42
CA PHE A 52 1.38 -24.43 2.99
C PHE A 52 2.70 -24.33 3.77
N SER A 53 2.70 -24.71 5.05
CA SER A 53 3.92 -24.70 5.87
C SER A 53 5.02 -25.60 5.30
N LYS A 54 4.69 -26.76 4.74
CA LYS A 54 5.67 -27.76 4.24
C LYS A 54 6.76 -28.10 5.26
N GLY A 55 6.45 -28.04 6.57
CA GLY A 55 7.37 -28.35 7.65
C GLY A 55 8.37 -27.23 8.00
N TYR A 56 8.27 -26.06 7.40
CA TYR A 56 9.08 -24.92 7.82
C TYR A 56 8.64 -24.41 9.20
N SER A 57 9.61 -24.29 10.11
CA SER A 57 9.38 -23.83 11.48
C SER A 57 9.21 -22.31 11.58
N TYR A 58 9.72 -21.57 10.58
CA TYR A 58 9.64 -20.11 10.56
C TYR A 58 9.14 -19.60 9.20
N TRP A 59 8.31 -18.57 9.26
CA TRP A 59 7.93 -17.77 8.10
C TRP A 59 8.42 -16.35 8.28
N ILE A 60 9.07 -15.83 7.24
CA ILE A 60 9.50 -14.44 7.22
C ILE A 60 8.79 -13.75 6.06
N THR A 61 8.05 -12.70 6.41
CA THR A 61 7.25 -11.95 5.46
C THR A 61 7.98 -10.71 4.98
N PHE A 62 7.74 -10.41 3.72
CA PHE A 62 8.22 -9.22 3.03
C PHE A 62 7.04 -8.55 2.33
N ILE A 63 7.06 -7.23 2.26
CA ILE A 63 6.14 -6.44 1.43
C ILE A 63 6.86 -6.07 0.12
N SER A 64 6.14 -6.15 -1.01
CA SER A 64 6.68 -5.71 -2.30
C SER A 64 7.09 -4.24 -2.26
N ASP A 65 8.30 -3.93 -2.76
CA ASP A 65 8.92 -2.60 -2.69
C ASP A 65 9.41 -2.14 -4.08
N GLY A 66 8.51 -2.22 -5.05
CA GLY A 66 8.81 -1.90 -6.44
C GLY A 66 9.58 -2.99 -7.18
N GLY A 67 9.24 -3.28 -8.43
CA GLY A 67 9.92 -4.27 -9.26
C GLY A 67 10.12 -5.62 -8.58
N THR A 68 11.38 -6.08 -8.52
CA THR A 68 11.77 -7.32 -7.83
C THR A 68 12.10 -7.13 -6.36
N TYR A 69 12.08 -5.91 -5.83
CA TYR A 69 12.46 -5.65 -4.45
C TYR A 69 11.37 -6.02 -3.46
N ALA A 70 11.80 -6.39 -2.26
CA ALA A 70 10.90 -6.76 -1.17
C ALA A 70 11.51 -6.31 0.16
N ARG A 71 10.72 -5.64 0.98
CA ARG A 71 11.09 -5.07 2.28
C ARG A 71 10.67 -6.01 3.38
N LEU A 72 11.58 -6.29 4.32
CA LEU A 72 11.31 -7.13 5.47
C LEU A 72 10.16 -6.56 6.30
N HIS A 73 9.15 -7.38 6.57
CA HIS A 73 8.00 -6.99 7.37
C HIS A 73 8.04 -7.62 8.75
N SER A 74 8.02 -8.97 8.86
CA SER A 74 7.96 -9.63 10.16
C SER A 74 8.51 -11.05 10.10
N CYS A 75 8.91 -11.58 11.25
CA CYS A 75 9.33 -12.97 11.45
C CYS A 75 8.36 -13.69 12.38
N TYR A 76 7.94 -14.91 11.98
CA TYR A 76 7.00 -15.72 12.74
C TYR A 76 7.52 -17.12 12.94
N ARG A 77 7.28 -17.69 14.13
CA ARG A 77 7.34 -19.14 14.39
C ARG A 77 6.00 -19.75 14.02
N VAL A 78 6.02 -20.90 13.37
CA VAL A 78 4.84 -21.68 13.00
C VAL A 78 4.60 -22.73 14.08
N ASN A 79 3.54 -22.60 14.85
CA ASN A 79 3.19 -23.53 15.93
C ASN A 79 2.25 -24.66 15.46
N GLY A 80 1.54 -24.44 14.35
CA GLY A 80 0.60 -25.40 13.78
C GLY A 80 -0.46 -24.74 12.95
N SER A 81 -1.52 -25.44 12.63
CA SER A 81 -2.70 -24.90 11.93
C SER A 81 -3.97 -25.65 12.32
N VAL A 82 -5.10 -24.98 12.16
CA VAL A 82 -6.45 -25.54 12.28
C VAL A 82 -7.23 -25.25 10.98
N PRO A 83 -8.34 -25.95 10.70
CA PRO A 83 -9.21 -25.58 9.59
C PRO A 83 -9.71 -24.14 9.75
N ASP A 84 -9.89 -23.41 8.65
CA ASP A 84 -10.36 -22.03 8.59
C ASP A 84 -11.88 -21.92 8.78
N THR A 85 -12.37 -22.39 9.90
CA THR A 85 -13.80 -22.30 10.24
C THR A 85 -14.19 -20.88 10.70
N PRO A 86 -15.47 -20.48 10.63
CA PRO A 86 -15.91 -19.12 10.99
C PRO A 86 -15.51 -18.66 12.40
N ASP A 87 -15.34 -19.58 13.33
CA ASP A 87 -14.97 -19.32 14.72
C ASP A 87 -13.50 -18.90 14.90
N VAL A 88 -12.63 -19.20 13.94
CA VAL A 88 -11.23 -18.75 13.95
C VAL A 88 -10.99 -17.50 13.12
N CYS A 89 -12.02 -16.96 12.48
CA CYS A 89 -11.92 -15.71 11.72
C CYS A 89 -11.59 -14.54 12.65
N PRO A 90 -10.49 -13.79 12.40
CA PRO A 90 -10.13 -12.66 13.24
C PRO A 90 -11.19 -11.57 13.23
N ALA A 91 -11.52 -11.04 14.41
CA ALA A 91 -12.46 -9.92 14.53
C ALA A 91 -11.87 -8.66 13.87
N GLY A 92 -12.68 -7.96 13.07
CA GLY A 92 -12.26 -6.73 12.41
C GLY A 92 -11.46 -6.94 11.12
N LEU A 93 -11.34 -8.17 10.66
CA LEU A 93 -10.75 -8.44 9.34
C LEU A 93 -11.56 -7.70 8.28
N PRO A 94 -10.92 -6.93 7.36
CA PRO A 94 -11.61 -6.29 6.27
C PRO A 94 -12.48 -7.27 5.49
N ASP A 95 -13.71 -6.88 5.20
CA ASP A 95 -14.68 -7.72 4.47
C ASP A 95 -14.20 -7.89 3.03
N CYS A 96 -13.64 -9.05 2.77
CA CYS A 96 -13.18 -9.46 1.46
C CYS A 96 -13.87 -10.79 1.13
N GLU A 97 -14.79 -10.79 0.18
CA GLU A 97 -15.50 -12.01 -0.29
C GLU A 97 -14.57 -13.20 -0.56
N ALA A 98 -13.31 -12.92 -0.87
CA ALA A 98 -12.29 -13.94 -1.17
C ALA A 98 -11.55 -14.48 0.07
N MET A 99 -11.84 -13.99 1.28
CA MET A 99 -11.28 -14.49 2.55
C MET A 99 -12.39 -15.14 3.39
N GLU A 100 -13.15 -16.03 2.76
CA GLU A 100 -14.21 -16.74 3.46
C GLU A 100 -13.63 -17.90 4.26
N TYR A 101 -13.97 -17.94 5.54
CA TYR A 101 -13.59 -18.98 6.49
C TYR A 101 -14.64 -20.10 6.44
N ARG A 102 -14.43 -21.07 5.53
CA ARG A 102 -15.37 -22.16 5.23
C ARG A 102 -14.87 -23.56 5.61
N GLY A 103 -13.70 -23.68 6.20
CA GLY A 103 -13.07 -24.97 6.51
C GLY A 103 -12.34 -25.60 5.31
N GLU A 104 -12.14 -24.87 4.21
CA GLU A 104 -11.48 -25.36 2.99
C GLU A 104 -9.97 -25.05 2.97
N MET A 105 -9.54 -24.14 3.81
CA MET A 105 -8.16 -23.71 3.96
C MET A 105 -7.67 -23.98 5.39
N ALA A 106 -6.49 -23.48 5.73
CA ALA A 106 -5.92 -23.59 7.05
C ALA A 106 -5.64 -22.19 7.63
N PHE A 107 -5.95 -22.05 8.91
CA PHE A 107 -5.56 -20.92 9.73
C PHE A 107 -4.36 -21.33 10.57
N PHE A 108 -3.21 -20.72 10.29
CA PHE A 108 -1.94 -21.06 10.94
C PHE A 108 -1.75 -20.26 12.22
N ASP A 109 -1.35 -20.95 13.29
CA ASP A 109 -0.90 -20.32 14.52
C ASP A 109 0.53 -19.79 14.29
N LEU A 110 0.64 -18.48 14.05
CA LEU A 110 1.88 -17.76 13.81
C LEU A 110 2.21 -16.91 15.04
N GLN A 111 3.30 -17.23 15.69
CA GLN A 111 3.83 -16.44 16.80
C GLN A 111 4.90 -15.47 16.29
N TYR A 112 4.68 -14.16 16.44
CA TYR A 112 5.72 -13.17 16.17
C TYR A 112 6.98 -13.43 17.00
N VAL A 113 8.16 -13.33 16.37
CA VAL A 113 9.46 -13.44 17.04
C VAL A 113 10.34 -12.24 16.64
N ASP A 114 10.99 -11.65 17.60
CA ASP A 114 11.75 -10.39 17.48
C ASP A 114 13.17 -10.54 16.93
N LEU A 115 13.54 -11.73 16.46
CA LEU A 115 14.90 -12.04 15.97
C LEU A 115 15.40 -11.10 14.87
N LEU A 116 14.50 -10.55 14.07
CA LEU A 116 14.82 -9.62 12.97
C LEU A 116 14.23 -8.22 13.17
N LYS A 117 13.74 -7.91 14.37
CA LYS A 117 13.02 -6.66 14.68
C LYS A 117 13.76 -5.39 14.27
N GLU A 118 15.08 -5.35 14.46
CA GLU A 118 15.90 -4.17 14.11
C GLU A 118 15.95 -3.90 12.59
N TYR A 119 15.62 -4.91 11.77
CA TYR A 119 15.62 -4.86 10.32
C TYR A 119 14.22 -4.70 9.71
N GLU A 120 13.16 -4.85 10.50
CA GLU A 120 11.78 -4.69 10.03
C GLU A 120 11.55 -3.27 9.49
N GLY A 121 10.96 -3.19 8.31
CA GLY A 121 10.74 -1.93 7.59
C GLY A 121 12.01 -1.29 7.00
N LYS A 122 13.19 -1.85 7.25
CA LYS A 122 14.49 -1.26 6.85
C LYS A 122 15.28 -2.11 5.86
N LEU A 123 15.24 -3.44 6.01
CA LEU A 123 16.02 -4.35 5.17
C LEU A 123 15.26 -4.66 3.88
N VAL A 124 15.91 -4.40 2.75
CA VAL A 124 15.37 -4.66 1.40
C VAL A 124 16.22 -5.72 0.72
N ILE A 125 15.57 -6.71 0.14
CA ILE A 125 16.19 -7.77 -0.65
C ILE A 125 15.76 -7.70 -2.11
N ASP A 126 16.59 -8.22 -3.03
CA ASP A 126 16.15 -8.57 -4.36
C ASP A 126 15.48 -9.95 -4.33
N TRP A 127 14.17 -9.97 -4.59
CA TRP A 127 13.40 -11.22 -4.66
C TRP A 127 13.77 -12.08 -5.87
N GLY A 128 14.35 -11.47 -6.90
CA GLY A 128 14.79 -12.09 -8.14
C GLY A 128 13.70 -12.13 -9.22
N GLY A 129 14.10 -12.56 -10.41
CA GLY A 129 13.26 -12.53 -11.62
C GLY A 129 11.96 -13.35 -11.59
N SER A 130 11.78 -14.20 -10.57
CA SER A 130 10.56 -14.96 -10.33
C SER A 130 9.62 -14.26 -9.33
N ALA A 131 9.42 -12.95 -9.45
CA ALA A 131 8.54 -12.17 -8.56
C ALA A 131 7.08 -12.69 -8.52
N ARG A 132 6.66 -13.46 -9.52
CA ARG A 132 5.38 -14.21 -9.50
C ARG A 132 5.34 -15.34 -8.47
N MET A 133 6.49 -15.88 -8.08
CA MET A 133 6.59 -16.85 -6.99
C MET A 133 6.65 -16.10 -5.66
N TRP A 134 5.48 -15.83 -5.11
CA TRP A 134 5.32 -15.03 -3.89
C TRP A 134 5.85 -15.72 -2.61
N HIS A 135 6.19 -17.02 -2.65
CA HIS A 135 6.87 -17.70 -1.55
C HIS A 135 8.06 -18.53 -2.07
N GLN A 136 9.14 -18.56 -1.32
CA GLN A 136 10.38 -19.26 -1.67
C GLN A 136 11.05 -19.84 -0.42
N LYS A 137 12.05 -20.72 -0.63
CA LYS A 137 12.93 -21.22 0.45
C LYS A 137 13.95 -20.13 0.79
N ALA A 138 14.30 -19.97 2.05
CA ALA A 138 15.36 -19.05 2.46
C ALA A 138 16.79 -19.55 2.09
N THR A 139 16.91 -20.77 1.62
CA THR A 139 18.16 -21.28 1.00
C THR A 139 18.38 -20.74 -0.42
N THR A 140 17.37 -20.15 -1.05
CA THR A 140 17.51 -19.44 -2.33
C THR A 140 18.21 -18.11 -2.06
N GLU A 141 19.26 -17.82 -2.81
CA GLU A 141 19.96 -16.54 -2.68
C GLU A 141 19.05 -15.34 -2.84
N LYS A 142 19.10 -14.46 -1.86
CA LYS A 142 18.35 -13.22 -1.79
C LYS A 142 19.33 -12.10 -1.42
N PRO A 143 19.93 -11.43 -2.42
CA PRO A 143 20.84 -10.33 -2.16
C PRO A 143 20.18 -9.25 -1.30
N ILE A 144 20.85 -8.83 -0.23
CA ILE A 144 20.46 -7.63 0.51
C ILE A 144 20.91 -6.43 -0.31
N VAL A 145 19.97 -5.61 -0.75
CA VAL A 145 20.25 -4.44 -1.60
C VAL A 145 20.33 -3.16 -0.79
N ALA A 146 19.65 -3.09 0.35
CA ALA A 146 19.71 -1.97 1.27
C ALA A 146 19.35 -2.38 2.71
N ILE A 147 19.92 -1.66 3.67
CA ILE A 147 19.46 -1.58 5.06
C ILE A 147 19.32 -0.09 5.36
N GLU A 148 18.09 0.38 5.45
CA GLU A 148 17.79 1.79 5.61
C GLU A 148 17.79 2.18 7.08
N SER A 149 18.09 3.45 7.37
CA SER A 149 18.15 3.95 8.74
C SER A 149 16.77 4.21 9.35
N LYS A 150 15.73 4.32 8.51
CA LYS A 150 14.35 4.63 8.89
C LYS A 150 13.41 3.50 8.47
N ASN A 151 12.32 3.31 9.20
CA ASN A 151 11.17 2.56 8.72
C ASN A 151 10.53 3.35 7.59
N GLN A 152 10.26 2.68 6.47
CA GLN A 152 9.57 3.31 5.36
C GLN A 152 8.41 2.42 4.91
N LYS A 153 7.24 3.02 4.71
CA LYS A 153 6.10 2.33 4.15
C LYS A 153 6.27 2.23 2.62
N PRO A 154 6.23 1.02 2.03
CA PRO A 154 6.38 0.86 0.59
C PRO A 154 5.29 1.60 -0.18
N PHE A 155 5.66 2.28 -1.27
CA PHE A 155 4.69 2.94 -2.14
C PHE A 155 3.88 1.91 -2.94
N VAL A 156 2.56 2.01 -2.89
CA VAL A 156 1.63 1.03 -3.49
C VAL A 156 1.52 1.09 -5.02
N GLY A 157 2.15 2.11 -5.65
CA GLY A 157 1.96 2.41 -7.07
C GLY A 157 0.74 3.30 -7.32
N PHE A 158 0.80 4.15 -8.35
CA PHE A 158 -0.28 5.11 -8.67
C PHE A 158 -1.57 4.43 -9.10
N GLU A 159 -1.48 3.28 -9.73
CA GLU A 159 -2.62 2.45 -10.16
C GLU A 159 -3.43 1.87 -9.00
N ASN A 160 -2.81 1.74 -7.83
CA ASN A 160 -3.45 1.22 -6.61
C ASN A 160 -3.71 2.32 -5.57
N LEU A 161 -3.44 3.58 -5.92
CA LEU A 161 -3.49 4.69 -4.98
C LEU A 161 -4.94 5.13 -4.74
N ILE A 162 -5.48 4.72 -3.61
CA ILE A 162 -6.76 5.16 -3.08
C ILE A 162 -6.54 5.54 -1.63
N LEU A 163 -6.76 6.80 -1.27
CA LEU A 163 -6.56 7.35 0.06
C LEU A 163 -7.82 8.05 0.55
N SER A 164 -8.25 7.81 1.78
CA SER A 164 -9.11 8.71 2.51
C SER A 164 -8.39 10.04 2.78
N PHE A 165 -9.12 11.07 3.18
CA PHE A 165 -8.50 12.33 3.58
C PHE A 165 -7.52 12.18 4.74
N ASP A 166 -7.85 11.33 5.71
CA ASP A 166 -6.99 11.08 6.89
C ASP A 166 -5.71 10.33 6.51
N GLU A 167 -5.80 9.33 5.63
CA GLU A 167 -4.61 8.65 5.09
C GLU A 167 -3.75 9.61 4.27
N LEU A 168 -4.36 10.46 3.43
CA LEU A 168 -3.63 11.48 2.68
C LEU A 168 -2.90 12.45 3.61
N LYS A 169 -3.56 12.86 4.69
CA LYS A 169 -2.98 13.74 5.71
C LYS A 169 -1.76 13.07 6.35
N GLU A 170 -1.87 11.79 6.73
CA GLU A 170 -0.73 11.04 7.27
C GLU A 170 0.43 10.97 6.26
N VAL A 171 0.15 10.66 5.00
CA VAL A 171 1.17 10.63 3.92
C VAL A 171 1.88 11.98 3.76
N VAL A 172 1.15 13.09 3.85
CA VAL A 172 1.69 14.44 3.65
C VAL A 172 2.48 14.94 4.86
N GLU A 173 2.02 14.64 6.07
CA GLU A 173 2.58 15.20 7.33
C GLU A 173 3.67 14.32 7.96
N ASN A 174 3.76 13.03 7.61
CA ASN A 174 4.73 12.09 8.15
C ASN A 174 5.79 11.72 7.09
N ASP A 175 6.78 12.59 6.93
CA ASP A 175 7.89 12.41 6.01
C ASP A 175 8.89 11.30 6.42
N THR A 176 8.83 10.82 7.66
CA THR A 176 9.69 9.74 8.12
C THR A 176 9.24 8.39 7.56
N ASP A 177 7.95 8.07 7.65
CA ASP A 177 7.42 6.77 7.23
C ASP A 177 7.02 6.75 5.76
N TYR A 178 6.70 7.91 5.17
CA TYR A 178 6.16 8.06 3.82
C TYR A 178 7.12 8.76 2.83
N GLU A 179 8.42 8.81 3.11
CA GLU A 179 9.42 9.43 2.23
C GLU A 179 9.32 8.90 0.78
N LEU A 180 9.15 7.58 0.60
CA LEU A 180 8.99 6.96 -0.72
C LEU A 180 7.70 7.41 -1.44
N TRP A 181 6.59 7.56 -0.68
CA TRP A 181 5.33 8.06 -1.21
C TRP A 181 5.45 9.51 -1.66
N GLN A 182 6.02 10.35 -0.80
CA GLN A 182 6.21 11.77 -1.07
C GLN A 182 7.15 11.97 -2.26
N ALA A 183 8.26 11.22 -2.33
CA ALA A 183 9.17 11.28 -3.46
C ALA A 183 8.48 10.86 -4.78
N ALA A 184 7.71 9.78 -4.79
CA ALA A 184 6.97 9.33 -5.96
C ALA A 184 5.93 10.38 -6.40
N MET A 185 5.13 10.90 -5.46
CA MET A 185 4.10 11.90 -5.75
C MET A 185 4.69 13.25 -6.21
N ALA A 186 5.84 13.64 -5.66
CA ALA A 186 6.53 14.86 -6.08
C ALA A 186 7.15 14.72 -7.49
N ALA A 187 7.47 13.51 -7.94
CA ALA A 187 8.13 13.25 -9.21
C ALA A 187 7.20 13.31 -10.44
N VAL A 188 5.88 13.37 -10.27
CA VAL A 188 4.91 13.27 -11.37
C VAL A 188 3.90 14.41 -11.35
N ASN A 189 3.39 14.76 -12.53
CA ASN A 189 2.11 15.43 -12.68
C ASN A 189 1.01 14.36 -12.82
N ALA A 190 -0.23 14.71 -12.53
CA ALA A 190 -1.34 13.78 -12.60
C ALA A 190 -2.67 14.46 -12.87
N VAL A 191 -3.60 13.72 -13.46
CA VAL A 191 -5.03 13.94 -13.31
C VAL A 191 -5.54 13.04 -12.20
N TYR A 192 -6.28 13.60 -11.27
CA TYR A 192 -6.77 12.90 -10.08
C TYR A 192 -8.28 13.09 -9.89
N LEU A 193 -8.88 12.18 -9.14
CA LEU A 193 -10.29 12.21 -8.77
C LEU A 193 -10.41 12.33 -7.25
N ILE A 194 -11.31 13.19 -6.81
CA ILE A 194 -11.77 13.26 -5.43
C ILE A 194 -13.25 12.88 -5.43
N VAL A 195 -13.64 11.97 -4.55
CA VAL A 195 -15.02 11.51 -4.40
C VAL A 195 -15.47 11.75 -2.97
N ASP A 196 -16.63 12.35 -2.79
CA ASP A 196 -17.36 12.30 -1.52
C ASP A 196 -18.03 10.93 -1.43
N THR A 197 -17.58 10.09 -0.52
CA THR A 197 -18.01 8.70 -0.38
C THR A 197 -19.44 8.56 0.14
N LYS A 198 -20.00 9.61 0.78
CA LYS A 198 -21.41 9.65 1.23
C LYS A 198 -22.38 9.94 0.10
N THR A 199 -21.99 10.82 -0.82
CA THR A 199 -22.94 11.31 -1.85
C THR A 199 -22.60 10.81 -3.24
N GLY A 200 -21.38 10.33 -3.46
CA GLY A 200 -20.85 9.98 -4.78
C GLY A 200 -20.50 11.19 -5.64
N ASN A 201 -20.57 12.41 -5.11
CA ASN A 201 -20.15 13.61 -5.82
C ASN A 201 -18.65 13.59 -6.15
N ARG A 202 -18.29 14.01 -7.34
CA ARG A 202 -16.96 13.85 -7.90
C ARG A 202 -16.36 15.18 -8.31
N TYR A 203 -15.05 15.30 -8.08
CA TYR A 203 -14.22 16.40 -8.55
C TYR A 203 -13.02 15.84 -9.27
N VAL A 204 -12.75 16.29 -10.48
CA VAL A 204 -11.51 16.00 -11.22
C VAL A 204 -10.63 17.23 -11.22
N GLY A 205 -9.36 17.03 -10.88
CA GLY A 205 -8.34 18.07 -10.95
C GLY A 205 -7.05 17.56 -11.56
N SER A 206 -6.13 18.46 -11.81
CA SER A 206 -4.79 18.15 -12.30
C SER A 206 -3.70 18.88 -11.54
N THR A 207 -2.46 18.45 -11.77
CA THR A 207 -1.26 19.07 -11.21
C THR A 207 -0.28 19.41 -12.32
N TYR A 208 0.31 20.59 -12.25
CA TYR A 208 1.38 21.07 -13.15
C TYR A 208 2.39 21.98 -12.43
N GLY A 209 2.48 21.87 -11.11
CA GLY A 209 3.45 22.63 -10.30
C GLY A 209 4.77 21.90 -10.08
N TYR A 210 5.74 22.62 -9.49
CA TYR A 210 7.07 22.09 -9.21
C TYR A 210 7.04 20.81 -8.34
N ASP A 211 6.20 20.78 -7.30
CA ASP A 211 6.07 19.65 -6.39
C ASP A 211 5.05 18.60 -6.85
N GLY A 212 4.57 18.69 -8.11
CA GLY A 212 3.70 17.71 -8.75
C GLY A 212 2.44 17.37 -7.96
N LEU A 213 2.14 16.08 -7.87
CA LEU A 213 0.97 15.59 -7.16
C LEU A 213 1.06 15.86 -5.66
N LEU A 214 2.24 15.70 -5.05
CA LEU A 214 2.45 15.97 -3.62
C LEU A 214 2.09 17.40 -3.27
N GLY A 215 2.62 18.38 -4.02
CA GLY A 215 2.37 19.81 -3.75
C GLY A 215 0.89 20.15 -3.83
N ARG A 216 0.18 19.63 -4.81
CA ARG A 216 -1.27 19.86 -4.95
C ARG A 216 -2.08 19.22 -3.82
N TRP A 217 -1.76 17.97 -3.48
CA TRP A 217 -2.48 17.26 -2.42
C TRP A 217 -2.17 17.81 -1.04
N SER A 218 -0.97 18.35 -0.81
CA SER A 218 -0.65 19.10 0.42
C SER A 218 -1.54 20.34 0.61
N VAL A 219 -1.92 21.02 -0.47
CA VAL A 219 -2.87 22.13 -0.40
C VAL A 219 -4.26 21.64 0.05
N TYR A 220 -4.71 20.45 -0.38
CA TYR A 220 -5.98 19.88 0.12
C TYR A 220 -5.90 19.58 1.62
N VAL A 221 -4.82 18.98 2.09
CA VAL A 221 -4.60 18.73 3.52
C VAL A 221 -4.63 20.04 4.32
N ALA A 222 -3.84 21.03 3.90
CA ALA A 222 -3.72 22.31 4.59
C ALA A 222 -5.02 23.12 4.62
N THR A 223 -5.92 22.87 3.67
CA THR A 223 -7.19 23.61 3.55
C THR A 223 -8.41 22.84 4.04
N GLY A 224 -8.24 21.68 4.68
CA GLY A 224 -9.38 20.87 5.14
C GLY A 224 -10.20 20.29 3.98
N GLY A 225 -9.54 19.84 2.93
CA GLY A 225 -10.16 19.08 1.83
C GLY A 225 -10.59 19.90 0.61
N HIS A 226 -10.64 21.23 0.66
CA HIS A 226 -11.18 22.00 -0.48
C HIS A 226 -10.14 22.47 -1.50
N GLY A 227 -8.84 22.47 -1.18
CA GLY A 227 -7.76 22.83 -2.10
C GLY A 227 -7.93 24.19 -2.76
N ASN A 228 -8.60 25.15 -2.12
CA ASN A 228 -8.99 26.48 -2.63
C ASN A 228 -9.90 26.44 -3.86
N ASN A 229 -10.57 25.34 -4.12
CA ASN A 229 -11.50 25.21 -5.23
C ASN A 229 -12.91 25.65 -4.81
N LYS A 230 -13.56 26.51 -5.63
CA LYS A 230 -14.88 27.08 -5.30
C LYS A 230 -15.96 26.00 -5.16
N GLY A 231 -16.00 25.01 -6.05
CA GLY A 231 -16.97 23.91 -6.00
C GLY A 231 -16.80 23.07 -4.75
N MET A 232 -15.57 22.70 -4.42
CA MET A 232 -15.24 21.96 -3.20
C MET A 232 -15.55 22.75 -1.93
N ILE A 233 -15.27 24.07 -1.92
CA ILE A 233 -15.62 24.96 -0.80
C ILE A 233 -17.15 24.98 -0.60
N SER A 234 -17.90 25.13 -1.68
CA SER A 234 -19.37 25.13 -1.62
C SER A 234 -19.91 23.81 -1.11
N HIS A 235 -19.36 22.69 -1.60
CA HIS A 235 -19.75 21.35 -1.20
C HIS A 235 -19.49 21.11 0.29
N LEU A 236 -18.27 21.36 0.78
CA LEU A 236 -17.89 21.13 2.18
C LEU A 236 -18.54 22.09 3.19
N LYS A 237 -19.06 23.26 2.73
CA LYS A 237 -19.83 24.18 3.56
C LYS A 237 -21.29 23.77 3.73
N SER A 238 -21.83 22.93 2.87
CA SER A 238 -23.21 22.45 3.01
C SER A 238 -23.32 21.47 4.18
N ALA A 239 -24.48 21.46 4.84
CA ALA A 239 -24.71 20.64 6.03
C ALA A 239 -24.49 19.15 5.72
N ASN A 240 -23.82 18.45 6.63
CA ASN A 240 -23.52 17.02 6.60
C ASN A 240 -22.35 16.56 5.69
N HIS A 241 -21.50 17.45 5.18
CA HIS A 241 -20.27 17.07 4.47
C HIS A 241 -19.03 17.34 5.32
N SER A 242 -18.06 16.44 5.24
CA SER A 242 -16.80 16.54 5.97
C SER A 242 -15.65 16.21 5.02
N CYS A 243 -14.47 16.77 5.26
CA CYS A 243 -13.26 16.36 4.57
C CYS A 243 -12.93 14.86 4.81
N HIS A 244 -13.35 14.30 5.94
CA HIS A 244 -13.17 12.87 6.26
C HIS A 244 -13.98 11.94 5.36
N ASP A 245 -15.00 12.46 4.64
CA ASP A 245 -15.78 11.70 3.67
C ASP A 245 -15.12 11.70 2.26
N LEU A 246 -14.00 12.42 2.09
CA LEU A 246 -13.31 12.53 0.80
C LEU A 246 -12.33 11.40 0.58
N GLN A 247 -12.38 10.82 -0.60
CA GLN A 247 -11.45 9.83 -1.11
C GLN A 247 -10.66 10.40 -2.30
N PHE A 248 -9.36 10.19 -2.32
CA PHE A 248 -8.43 10.67 -3.33
C PHE A 248 -7.85 9.50 -4.13
N THR A 249 -7.83 9.60 -5.46
CA THR A 249 -7.23 8.60 -6.35
C THR A 249 -6.63 9.24 -7.58
N VAL A 250 -5.68 8.56 -8.23
CA VAL A 250 -5.04 9.00 -9.48
C VAL A 250 -5.75 8.35 -10.66
N LEU A 251 -6.17 9.19 -11.63
CA LEU A 251 -6.77 8.73 -12.89
C LEU A 251 -5.73 8.52 -13.98
N GLN A 252 -4.72 9.39 -14.01
CA GLN A 252 -3.68 9.36 -15.03
C GLN A 252 -2.40 10.01 -14.51
N VAL A 253 -1.29 9.29 -14.60
CA VAL A 253 0.05 9.82 -14.35
C VAL A 253 0.54 10.53 -15.61
N LEU A 254 1.12 11.70 -15.43
CA LEU A 254 1.65 12.54 -16.50
C LEU A 254 3.10 12.93 -16.22
N SER A 255 3.90 13.03 -17.27
CA SER A 255 5.28 13.49 -17.15
C SER A 255 5.33 14.96 -16.73
N LYS A 256 6.28 15.31 -15.87
CA LYS A 256 6.59 16.71 -15.55
C LYS A 256 7.10 17.54 -16.74
N ALA A 257 7.55 16.87 -17.80
CA ALA A 257 8.00 17.54 -19.02
C ALA A 257 6.84 17.92 -19.95
N LEU A 258 5.59 17.49 -19.64
CA LEU A 258 4.44 17.89 -20.45
C LEU A 258 4.11 19.37 -20.25
N PRO A 259 3.81 20.11 -21.35
CA PRO A 259 3.30 21.46 -21.25
C PRO A 259 1.96 21.52 -20.51
N ASP A 260 1.72 22.61 -19.77
CA ASP A 260 0.53 22.80 -18.96
C ASP A 260 -0.78 22.65 -19.74
N ASN A 261 -0.82 23.11 -21.00
CA ASN A 261 -1.99 22.99 -21.86
C ASN A 261 -2.37 21.52 -22.11
N GLN A 262 -1.41 20.61 -22.29
CA GLN A 262 -1.70 19.18 -22.48
C GLN A 262 -2.21 18.54 -21.19
N ILE A 263 -1.75 19.00 -20.03
CA ILE A 263 -2.26 18.53 -18.73
C ILE A 263 -3.71 19.02 -18.54
N ILE A 264 -4.00 20.27 -18.87
CA ILE A 264 -5.35 20.85 -18.82
C ILE A 264 -6.29 20.13 -19.80
N ASP A 265 -5.82 19.79 -21.00
CA ASP A 265 -6.60 19.01 -21.98
C ASP A 265 -6.94 17.61 -21.44
N ALA A 266 -5.97 16.92 -20.80
CA ALA A 266 -6.20 15.63 -20.15
C ALA A 266 -7.22 15.75 -19.00
N GLU A 267 -7.12 16.78 -18.15
CA GLU A 267 -8.10 17.06 -17.09
C GLU A 267 -9.50 17.28 -17.67
N THR A 268 -9.60 18.10 -18.71
CA THR A 268 -10.88 18.40 -19.38
C THR A 268 -11.51 17.14 -19.98
N LEU A 269 -10.69 16.24 -20.55
CA LEU A 269 -11.17 14.97 -21.07
C LEU A 269 -11.73 14.08 -19.95
N TRP A 270 -11.04 14.00 -18.80
CA TRP A 270 -11.51 13.23 -17.65
C TRP A 270 -12.76 13.81 -17.02
N LYS A 271 -12.89 15.15 -16.93
CA LYS A 271 -14.13 15.82 -16.48
C LYS A 271 -15.33 15.41 -17.33
N LYS A 272 -15.16 15.37 -18.67
CA LYS A 272 -16.21 14.93 -19.60
C LYS A 272 -16.55 13.46 -19.44
N LYS A 273 -15.54 12.57 -19.35
CA LYS A 273 -15.75 11.13 -19.20
C LYS A 273 -16.49 10.76 -17.92
N LEU A 274 -16.20 11.46 -16.82
CA LEU A 274 -16.76 11.18 -15.50
C LEU A 274 -17.96 12.06 -15.14
N LEU A 275 -18.40 12.95 -16.03
CA LEU A 275 -19.53 13.86 -15.84
C LEU A 275 -19.39 14.66 -14.53
N THR A 276 -18.22 15.25 -14.28
CA THR A 276 -17.93 15.93 -13.02
C THR A 276 -18.30 17.42 -13.00
N TYR A 277 -18.82 17.95 -14.10
CA TYR A 277 -19.38 19.31 -14.13
C TYR A 277 -20.73 19.39 -13.42
N GLU A 278 -21.03 20.56 -12.85
CA GLU A 278 -22.38 20.83 -12.31
C GLU A 278 -23.47 20.57 -13.39
N PRO A 279 -24.65 20.00 -13.01
CA PRO A 279 -25.07 19.65 -11.64
C PRO A 279 -24.66 18.24 -11.20
N PHE A 280 -23.91 17.47 -11.98
CA PHE A 280 -23.60 16.06 -11.72
C PHE A 280 -22.34 15.85 -10.88
N GLY A 281 -21.55 16.87 -10.66
CA GLY A 281 -20.32 16.84 -9.85
C GLY A 281 -19.93 18.22 -9.34
N MET A 282 -18.69 18.34 -8.82
CA MET A 282 -18.21 19.51 -8.11
C MET A 282 -17.32 20.43 -8.98
N ASN A 283 -17.11 20.12 -10.26
CA ASN A 283 -16.37 21.00 -11.16
C ASN A 283 -17.30 22.09 -11.70
N GLN A 284 -16.85 23.35 -11.62
CA GLN A 284 -17.59 24.51 -12.11
C GLN A 284 -17.10 24.97 -13.49
N ASN A 285 -15.91 24.51 -13.93
CA ASN A 285 -15.30 24.89 -15.22
C ASN A 285 -14.74 23.67 -15.93
#